data_e1b3c125c3c772cc7b23ce40297d4435
#
_entry.id   e1b3c125c3c772cc7b23ce40297d4435
#
_cell.length_a   1.000
_cell.length_b   1.000
_cell.length_c   1.000
_cell.angle_alpha   90.00
_cell.angle_beta   90.00
_cell.angle_gamma   90.00
#
_symmetry.space_group_name_H-M   'P 1'
#
loop_
_entity.id
_entity.type
_entity.pdbx_description
1 polymer ?
#
loop_
_entity_poly.entity_id
_entity_poly.type
_entity_poly.pdbx_seq_one_letter_code
_entity_poly.pdbx_strand_id
1 'polypeptide(L)' 'MEQLLSVKEAAQRLSCSEAAIRKWLFQRRLPRVKVGRLTRIRQSDLEGLLAHGLSAAIGPAP' A
#
# COMPACT_ATOMS: atom_id res chain seq x y z
N MET A 1 -15.64 9.02 5.28
CA MET A 1 -14.51 9.85 4.85
C MET A 1 -13.28 8.97 4.65
N GLU A 2 -12.57 9.19 3.57
CA GLU A 2 -11.41 8.36 3.25
C GLU A 2 -10.26 8.64 4.20
N GLN A 3 -9.70 7.59 4.78
CA GLN A 3 -8.56 7.74 5.66
C GLN A 3 -7.27 7.56 4.87
N LEU A 4 -6.32 8.46 5.09
CA LEU A 4 -5.02 8.39 4.48
C LEU A 4 -4.02 7.83 5.49
N LEU A 5 -3.27 6.84 5.05
CA LEU A 5 -2.31 6.15 5.89
C LEU A 5 -0.89 6.49 5.44
N SER A 6 0.03 6.58 6.40
CA SER A 6 1.44 6.70 6.09
C SER A 6 1.96 5.34 5.63
N VAL A 7 3.16 5.34 5.07
CA VAL A 7 3.83 4.09 4.68
C VAL A 7 3.96 3.18 5.89
N LYS A 8 4.34 3.75 7.03
CA LYS A 8 4.50 2.98 8.27
C LYS A 8 3.18 2.35 8.70
N GLU A 9 2.10 3.14 8.66
CA GLU A 9 0.79 2.63 9.06
C GLU A 9 0.30 1.54 8.12
N ALA A 10 0.52 1.72 6.81
CA ALA A 10 0.14 0.73 5.83
C ALA A 10 0.90 -0.58 6.07
N ALA A 11 2.19 -0.48 6.34
CA ALA A 11 3.01 -1.65 6.62
C ALA A 11 2.50 -2.41 7.84
N GLN A 12 2.12 -1.67 8.88
CA GLN A 12 1.60 -2.29 10.10
C GLN A 12 0.29 -3.02 9.81
N ARG A 13 -0.57 -2.43 9.01
CA ARG A 13 -1.85 -3.05 8.68
C ARG A 13 -1.69 -4.33 7.87
N LEU A 14 -0.67 -4.38 7.05
CA LEU A 14 -0.39 -5.55 6.23
C LEU A 14 0.60 -6.51 6.88
N SER A 15 1.09 -6.17 8.06
CA SER A 15 2.09 -6.96 8.76
C SER A 15 3.33 -7.21 7.90
N CYS A 16 3.78 -6.16 7.22
CA CYS A 16 4.95 -6.25 6.36
C CYS A 16 5.89 -5.08 6.65
N SER A 17 7.01 -5.02 5.94
CA SER A 17 7.98 -3.97 6.14
C SER A 17 7.59 -2.71 5.35
N GLU A 18 8.11 -1.57 5.79
CA GLU A 18 7.92 -0.33 5.05
C GLU A 18 8.58 -0.42 3.67
N ALA A 19 9.69 -1.14 3.60
CA ALA A 19 10.37 -1.34 2.32
C ALA A 19 9.46 -2.04 1.31
N ALA A 20 8.67 -3.01 1.77
CA ALA A 20 7.73 -3.70 0.89
C ALA A 20 6.67 -2.73 0.37
N ILE A 21 6.14 -1.86 1.24
CA ILE A 21 5.16 -0.88 0.83
C ILE A 21 5.76 0.07 -0.21
N ARG A 22 6.97 0.56 0.04
CA ARG A 22 7.63 1.46 -0.90
C ARG A 22 7.88 0.80 -2.25
N LYS A 23 8.23 -0.47 -2.24
CA LYS A 23 8.44 -1.24 -3.46
C LYS A 23 7.14 -1.31 -4.27
N TRP A 24 6.04 -1.58 -3.62
CA TRP A 24 4.75 -1.66 -4.31
C TRP A 24 4.32 -0.31 -4.87
N LEU A 25 4.59 0.76 -4.14
CA LEU A 25 4.32 2.11 -4.62
C LEU A 25 5.18 2.42 -5.83
N PHE A 26 6.45 2.07 -5.77
CA PHE A 26 7.38 2.28 -6.87
C PHE A 26 6.95 1.51 -8.12
N GLN A 27 6.48 0.29 -7.93
CA GLN A 27 6.01 -0.55 -9.03
C GLN A 27 4.60 -0.18 -9.49
N ARG A 28 3.99 0.79 -8.85
CA ARG A 28 2.65 1.27 -9.15
C ARG A 28 1.58 0.20 -8.96
N ARG A 29 1.85 -0.73 -8.08
CA ARG A 29 0.87 -1.74 -7.72
C ARG A 29 -0.07 -1.24 -6.63
N LEU A 30 0.34 -0.21 -5.92
CA LEU A 30 -0.44 0.42 -4.86
C LEU A 30 -0.51 1.91 -5.16
N PRO A 31 -1.69 2.46 -5.42
CA PRO A 31 -1.82 3.89 -5.70
C PRO A 31 -1.39 4.72 -4.50
N ARG A 32 -0.84 5.87 -4.77
CA ARG A 32 -0.40 6.77 -3.73
C ARG A 32 -1.08 8.12 -3.89
N VAL A 33 -1.21 8.81 -2.76
CA VAL A 33 -1.74 10.16 -2.73
C VAL A 33 -0.63 11.07 -2.23
N LYS A 34 -0.33 12.10 -2.98
CA LYS A 34 0.66 13.09 -2.55
C LYS A 34 -0.06 14.20 -1.80
N VAL A 35 0.40 14.45 -0.59
CA VAL A 35 -0.11 15.56 0.22
C VAL A 35 1.10 16.43 0.51
N GLY A 36 1.30 17.45 -0.31
CA GLY A 36 2.52 18.25 -0.25
C GLY A 36 3.71 17.37 -0.57
N ARG A 37 4.61 17.22 0.39
CA ARG A 37 5.78 16.38 0.25
C ARG A 37 5.57 14.97 0.80
N LEU A 38 4.42 14.73 1.37
CA LEU A 38 4.14 13.47 2.04
C LEU A 38 3.47 12.49 1.10
N THR A 39 3.88 11.24 1.18
CA THR A 39 3.24 10.16 0.45
C THR A 39 2.27 9.49 1.40
N ARG A 40 1.04 9.32 0.93
CA ARG A 40 -0.03 8.68 1.70
C ARG A 40 -0.69 7.62 0.86
N ILE A 41 -1.34 6.67 1.53
CA ILE A 41 -2.02 5.57 0.89
C ILE A 41 -3.46 5.60 1.37
N ARG A 42 -4.41 5.54 0.45
CA ARG A 42 -5.81 5.50 0.84
C ARG A 42 -6.14 4.15 1.46
N GLN A 43 -6.89 4.18 2.54
CA GLN A 43 -7.28 2.94 3.21
C GLN A 43 -8.05 2.02 2.27
N SER A 44 -8.93 2.60 1.46
CA SER A 44 -9.71 1.78 0.52
C SER A 44 -8.82 1.08 -0.50
N ASP A 45 -7.75 1.72 -0.94
CA ASP A 45 -6.81 1.09 -1.86
C ASP A 45 -6.09 -0.07 -1.20
N LEU A 46 -5.72 0.12 0.06
CA LEU A 46 -5.05 -0.92 0.82
C LEU A 46 -5.99 -2.11 1.05
N GLU A 47 -7.24 -1.83 1.39
CA GLU A 47 -8.24 -2.87 1.58
C GLU A 47 -8.52 -3.61 0.28
N GLY A 48 -8.53 -2.89 -0.83
CA GLY A 48 -8.68 -3.51 -2.14
C GLY A 48 -7.55 -4.47 -2.45
N LEU A 49 -6.33 -4.08 -2.13
CA LEU A 49 -5.17 -4.93 -2.31
C LEU A 49 -5.29 -6.20 -1.47
N LEU A 50 -5.72 -6.07 -0.23
CA LEU A 50 -5.94 -7.20 0.64
C LEU A 50 -7.05 -8.13 0.11
N ALA A 51 -8.12 -7.54 -0.40
CA ALA A 51 -9.25 -8.31 -0.91
C ALA A 51 -8.86 -9.13 -2.14
N HIS A 52 -7.96 -8.59 -2.97
CA HIS A 52 -7.51 -9.29 -4.17
C HIS A 52 -6.32 -10.21 -3.92
N GLY A 53 -5.77 -10.15 -2.73
CA GLY A 53 -4.61 -10.95 -2.37
C GLY A 53 -3.32 -10.30 -2.80
N LEU A 54 -2.38 -10.21 -1.87
CA LEU A 54 -1.10 -9.56 -2.13
C LEU A 54 -0.28 -10.30 -3.19
N SER A 55 -0.35 -11.61 -3.16
CA SER A 55 0.41 -12.41 -4.12
C SER A 55 -0.03 -12.15 -5.55
N ALA A 56 -1.34 -12.07 -5.75
CA ALA A 56 -1.88 -11.81 -7.07
C ALA A 56 -1.61 -10.39 -7.53
N ALA A 57 -1.60 -9.45 -6.59
CA ALA A 57 -1.42 -8.03 -6.90
C ALA A 57 0.02 -7.66 -7.18
N ILE A 58 0.96 -8.28 -6.49
CA ILE A 58 2.36 -7.84 -6.52
C ILE A 58 3.31 -8.81 -7.17
N GLY A 59 2.78 -9.80 -7.81
CA GLY A 59 3.61 -10.74 -8.53
C GLY A 59 3.25 -12.16 -8.20
N PRO A 60 4.00 -13.10 -8.74
CA PRO A 60 3.69 -14.49 -8.56
C PRO A 60 3.81 -14.87 -7.10
N ALA A 61 2.89 -15.69 -6.68
CA ALA A 61 3.02 -16.30 -5.38
C ALA A 61 4.22 -17.20 -5.43
N PRO A 62 4.96 -17.21 -4.39
CA PRO A 62 6.10 -18.12 -4.33
C PRO A 62 5.64 -19.56 -4.40
#